data_ad8dedbae5493ae092972c7de3ac14be
#
_entry.id   ad8dedbae5493ae092972c7de3ac14be
#
_cell.length_a   1.000
_cell.length_b   1.000
_cell.length_c   1.000
_cell.angle_alpha   90.00
_cell.angle_beta   90.00
_cell.angle_gamma   90.00
#
_symmetry.space_group_name_H-M   'P 1'
#
loop_
_entity.id
_entity.type
_entity.pdbx_description
1 polymer ?
#
loop_
_entity_poly.entity_id
_entity_poly.type
_entity_poly.pdbx_seq_one_letter_code
_entity_poly.pdbx_strand_id
1 'polypeptide(L)'
;MKLVKLIANLGYGSRKQVQWMFREGRVTDADGEVLYADDQVPHEAIRVDGEPLDPPVGLSIALHKPAGYTCSTKDTGRLIYDLLPPRFRDRDPVLSTVGRLDRETSGLLLLTDDGGLLHRIISPKSKLPKVYEVELSDDLRSDEVALFASGTLMLESEKTPLLPAELEVLDARHARLVLHEGRYHQVRRMFAATGNHVQALHRSRVGGLDLQGLDEGQWRQLTSTDLDTLFAP
;
A
#
# COMPACT_ATOMS: atom_id res chain seq x y z
N MET A 1 1.22 16.48 22.81
CA MET A 1 1.47 15.05 23.20
C MET A 1 2.86 15.01 23.81
N LYS A 2 3.12 14.25 24.90
CA LYS A 2 4.48 14.16 25.47
C LYS A 2 5.45 13.56 24.48
N LEU A 3 6.68 14.08 24.36
CA LEU A 3 7.68 13.63 23.41
C LEU A 3 8.00 12.13 23.52
N VAL A 4 8.04 11.58 24.74
CA VAL A 4 8.23 10.14 24.96
C VAL A 4 7.17 9.31 24.22
N LYS A 5 5.91 9.72 24.25
CA LYS A 5 4.82 9.01 23.56
C LYS A 5 4.94 9.19 22.05
N LEU A 6 5.26 10.41 21.60
CA LEU A 6 5.45 10.71 20.18
C LEU A 6 6.52 9.79 19.57
N ILE A 7 7.72 9.80 20.15
CA ILE A 7 8.88 9.05 19.63
C ILE A 7 8.64 7.54 19.71
N ALA A 8 8.03 7.05 20.82
CA ALA A 8 7.68 5.64 20.93
C ALA A 8 6.66 5.21 19.85
N ASN A 9 5.65 6.03 19.60
CA ASN A 9 4.64 5.72 18.57
C ASN A 9 5.21 5.72 17.14
N LEU A 10 6.33 6.39 16.90
CA LEU A 10 7.03 6.34 15.62
C LEU A 10 7.91 5.08 15.46
N GLY A 11 7.97 4.20 16.48
CA GLY A 11 8.69 2.94 16.38
C GLY A 11 10.15 3.00 16.85
N TYR A 12 10.57 4.08 17.53
CA TYR A 12 11.94 4.18 18.06
C TYR A 12 12.20 3.28 19.28
N GLY A 13 11.16 2.66 19.80
CA GLY A 13 11.23 1.70 20.89
C GLY A 13 10.07 1.86 21.88
N SER A 14 10.08 1.02 22.94
CA SER A 14 9.13 1.14 24.04
C SER A 14 9.28 2.50 24.75
N ARG A 15 8.24 2.97 25.42
CA ARG A 15 8.29 4.23 26.20
C ARG A 15 9.46 4.25 27.20
N LYS A 16 9.83 3.10 27.78
CA LYS A 16 10.97 2.97 28.69
C LYS A 16 12.30 3.19 27.96
N GLN A 17 12.46 2.61 26.77
CA GLN A 17 13.65 2.82 25.93
C GLN A 17 13.78 4.27 25.48
N VAL A 18 12.65 4.90 25.07
CA VAL A 18 12.66 6.32 24.69
C VAL A 18 12.99 7.23 25.89
N GLN A 19 12.48 6.93 27.10
CA GLN A 19 12.91 7.65 28.30
C GLN A 19 14.42 7.54 28.56
N TRP A 20 15.01 6.42 28.21
CA TRP A 20 16.47 6.22 28.28
C TRP A 20 17.19 7.10 27.27
N MET A 21 16.69 7.21 26.04
CA MET A 21 17.27 8.10 25.01
C MET A 21 17.33 9.55 25.50
N PHE A 22 16.27 10.05 26.18
CA PHE A 22 16.29 11.39 26.78
C PHE A 22 17.36 11.52 27.86
N ARG A 23 17.53 10.53 28.72
CA ARG A 23 18.57 10.54 29.79
C ARG A 23 19.99 10.52 29.24
N GLU A 24 20.20 9.87 28.10
CA GLU A 24 21.48 9.79 27.41
C GLU A 24 21.76 11.01 26.51
N GLY A 25 20.85 11.99 26.44
CA GLY A 25 21.01 13.17 25.59
C GLY A 25 20.95 12.88 24.09
N ARG A 26 20.34 11.74 23.68
CA ARG A 26 20.21 11.32 22.29
C ARG A 26 19.07 12.01 21.56
N VAL A 27 18.17 12.67 22.28
CA VAL A 27 17.07 13.45 21.72
C VAL A 27 17.45 14.93 21.81
N THR A 28 17.60 15.56 20.66
CA THR A 28 18.02 16.96 20.54
C THR A 28 17.07 17.73 19.63
N ASP A 29 17.19 19.03 19.63
CA ASP A 29 16.61 19.86 18.57
C ASP A 29 17.53 19.93 17.33
N ALA A 30 17.15 20.77 16.36
CA ALA A 30 17.87 20.96 15.11
C ALA A 30 19.26 21.62 15.31
N ASP A 31 19.47 22.35 16.39
CA ASP A 31 20.71 23.03 16.74
C ASP A 31 21.63 22.13 17.59
N GLY A 32 21.17 20.94 17.97
CA GLY A 32 21.90 19.95 18.77
C GLY A 32 21.72 20.13 20.27
N GLU A 33 20.84 21.04 20.72
CA GLU A 33 20.53 21.23 22.13
C GLU A 33 19.67 20.07 22.65
N VAL A 34 20.01 19.53 23.83
CA VAL A 34 19.33 18.38 24.43
C VAL A 34 17.89 18.75 24.80
N LEU A 35 16.97 17.96 24.31
CA LEU A 35 15.54 18.07 24.66
C LEU A 35 15.19 17.21 25.88
N TYR A 36 14.17 17.68 26.64
CA TYR A 36 13.60 16.97 27.77
C TYR A 36 12.20 16.43 27.42
N ALA A 37 11.76 15.42 28.14
CA ALA A 37 10.52 14.69 27.86
C ALA A 37 9.24 15.55 27.86
N ASP A 38 9.26 16.66 28.57
CA ASP A 38 8.13 17.60 28.72
C ASP A 38 8.25 18.85 27.82
N ASP A 39 9.33 18.97 27.03
CA ASP A 39 9.50 20.09 26.11
C ASP A 39 8.42 20.09 25.02
N GLN A 40 8.10 21.29 24.54
CA GLN A 40 7.13 21.49 23.47
C GLN A 40 7.87 22.09 22.26
N VAL A 41 8.24 21.22 21.37
CA VAL A 41 8.91 21.56 20.12
C VAL A 41 8.17 20.99 18.92
N PRO A 42 8.21 21.63 17.77
CA PRO A 42 7.60 21.10 16.55
C PRO A 42 8.30 19.81 16.12
N HIS A 43 7.55 18.92 15.47
CA HIS A 43 8.02 17.59 15.06
C HIS A 43 9.31 17.65 14.22
N GLU A 44 9.35 18.58 13.28
CA GLU A 44 10.45 18.80 12.34
C GLU A 44 11.76 19.28 12.99
N ALA A 45 11.67 19.85 14.20
CA ALA A 45 12.83 20.28 14.96
C ALA A 45 13.49 19.13 15.73
N ILE A 46 12.78 18.02 15.98
CA ILE A 46 13.28 16.94 16.82
C ILE A 46 14.27 16.06 16.04
N ARG A 47 15.35 15.69 16.71
CA ARG A 47 16.35 14.73 16.23
C ARG A 47 16.51 13.60 17.22
N VAL A 48 16.77 12.41 16.73
CA VAL A 48 17.21 11.25 17.52
C VAL A 48 18.54 10.77 16.93
N ASP A 49 19.58 10.74 17.75
CA ASP A 49 20.96 10.42 17.32
C ASP A 49 21.45 11.35 16.18
N GLY A 50 21.02 12.62 16.18
CA GLY A 50 21.35 13.62 15.16
C GLY A 50 20.48 13.57 13.90
N GLU A 51 19.67 12.52 13.71
CA GLU A 51 18.82 12.35 12.53
C GLU A 51 17.40 12.88 12.77
N PRO A 52 16.74 13.49 11.76
CA PRO A 52 15.35 13.89 11.84
C PRO A 52 14.44 12.73 12.22
N LEU A 53 13.34 13.02 12.94
CA LEU A 53 12.32 12.01 13.17
C LEU A 53 11.71 11.50 11.86
N ASP A 54 11.33 10.23 11.86
CA ASP A 54 10.46 9.68 10.83
C ASP A 54 9.15 10.50 10.71
N PRO A 55 8.46 10.48 9.56
CA PRO A 55 7.23 11.24 9.37
C PRO A 55 6.21 11.04 10.49
N PRO A 56 5.45 12.08 10.88
CA PRO A 56 4.46 11.99 11.96
C PRO A 56 3.36 10.97 11.66
N VAL A 57 2.54 10.68 12.67
CA VAL A 57 1.29 9.90 12.52
C VAL A 57 0.38 10.59 11.50
N GLY A 58 -0.30 9.81 10.69
CA GLY A 58 -1.00 10.23 9.47
C GLY A 58 -0.18 9.92 8.21
N LEU A 59 0.90 9.16 8.36
CA LEU A 59 1.75 8.75 7.24
C LEU A 59 0.97 7.90 6.24
N SER A 60 1.09 8.28 4.98
CA SER A 60 0.63 7.46 3.84
C SER A 60 1.76 7.34 2.84
N ILE A 61 1.97 6.15 2.30
CA ILE A 61 3.04 5.87 1.34
C ILE A 61 2.54 5.09 0.14
N ALA A 62 3.18 5.31 -1.00
CA ALA A 62 3.13 4.45 -2.17
C ALA A 62 4.40 3.59 -2.19
N LEU A 63 4.23 2.30 -2.35
CA LEU A 63 5.31 1.33 -2.51
C LEU A 63 5.14 0.65 -3.88
N HIS A 64 6.19 0.61 -4.69
CA HIS A 64 6.25 -0.26 -5.85
C HIS A 64 6.64 -1.67 -5.39
N LYS A 65 5.63 -2.47 -5.08
CA LYS A 65 5.83 -3.82 -4.56
C LYS A 65 6.41 -4.73 -5.62
N PRO A 66 7.57 -5.38 -5.40
CA PRO A 66 8.06 -6.46 -6.24
C PRO A 66 7.19 -7.73 -6.14
N ALA A 67 7.22 -8.57 -7.16
CA ALA A 67 6.77 -9.95 -7.02
C ALA A 67 7.62 -10.71 -5.99
N GLY A 68 7.06 -11.76 -5.37
CA GLY A 68 7.74 -12.57 -4.35
C GLY A 68 7.63 -12.04 -2.92
N TYR A 69 7.04 -10.85 -2.68
CA TYR A 69 6.83 -10.28 -1.35
C TYR A 69 5.38 -10.41 -0.90
N THR A 70 5.17 -10.79 0.36
CA THR A 70 3.83 -10.98 0.95
C THR A 70 3.37 -9.73 1.70
N CYS A 71 2.10 -9.34 1.51
CA CYS A 71 1.43 -8.27 2.25
C CYS A 71 0.96 -8.77 3.63
N SER A 72 1.89 -9.05 4.52
CA SER A 72 1.62 -9.53 5.88
C SER A 72 2.70 -9.03 6.83
N THR A 73 2.38 -8.96 8.12
CA THR A 73 3.33 -8.61 9.19
C THR A 73 3.90 -9.84 9.89
N LYS A 74 3.33 -11.03 9.66
CA LYS A 74 3.60 -12.24 10.48
C LYS A 74 3.91 -13.50 9.67
N ASP A 75 3.80 -13.48 8.33
CA ASP A 75 4.10 -14.64 7.51
C ASP A 75 5.62 -14.89 7.43
N THR A 76 5.97 -16.10 7.01
CA THR A 76 7.35 -16.47 6.72
C THR A 76 7.74 -16.02 5.30
N GLY A 77 9.02 -15.76 5.07
CA GLY A 77 9.56 -15.34 3.78
C GLY A 77 9.73 -13.82 3.68
N ARG A 78 9.78 -13.32 2.45
CA ARG A 78 9.95 -11.88 2.18
C ARG A 78 8.64 -11.14 2.40
N LEU A 79 8.66 -10.13 3.26
CA LEU A 79 7.51 -9.30 3.58
C LEU A 79 7.69 -7.90 3.00
N ILE A 80 6.61 -7.23 2.64
CA ILE A 80 6.67 -5.85 2.11
C ILE A 80 7.33 -4.88 3.09
N TYR A 81 7.27 -5.18 4.39
CA TYR A 81 7.91 -4.39 5.43
C TYR A 81 9.45 -4.51 5.42
N ASP A 82 10.03 -5.51 4.74
CA ASP A 82 11.49 -5.62 4.55
C ASP A 82 12.01 -4.56 3.57
N LEU A 83 11.12 -3.95 2.78
CA LEU A 83 11.40 -2.87 1.84
C LEU A 83 11.31 -1.48 2.47
N LEU A 84 10.87 -1.39 3.72
CA LEU A 84 10.63 -0.15 4.45
C LEU A 84 11.67 0.01 5.58
N PRO A 85 11.87 1.24 6.10
CA PRO A 85 12.68 1.42 7.30
C PRO A 85 12.22 0.51 8.43
N PRO A 86 13.13 -0.17 9.15
CA PRO A 86 12.77 -1.16 10.16
C PRO A 86 11.76 -0.67 11.21
N ARG A 87 11.88 0.62 11.62
CA ARG A 87 10.98 1.27 12.59
C ARG A 87 9.52 1.36 12.12
N PHE A 88 9.26 1.31 10.82
CA PHE A 88 7.89 1.41 10.30
C PHE A 88 7.01 0.21 10.69
N ARG A 89 7.62 -0.93 11.07
CA ARG A 89 6.90 -2.09 11.62
C ARG A 89 6.36 -1.86 13.03
N ASP A 90 7.05 -1.00 13.80
CA ASP A 90 6.80 -0.80 15.22
C ASP A 90 6.00 0.49 15.49
N ARG A 91 5.47 1.11 14.44
CA ARG A 91 4.62 2.31 14.56
C ARG A 91 3.30 1.99 15.25
N ASP A 92 2.81 2.96 16.04
CA ASP A 92 1.49 2.96 16.66
C ASP A 92 0.81 4.32 16.39
N PRO A 93 -0.24 4.39 15.53
CA PRO A 93 -0.92 3.28 14.85
C PRO A 93 -0.06 2.52 13.83
N VAL A 94 -0.41 1.25 13.60
CA VAL A 94 0.32 0.37 12.67
C VAL A 94 0.20 0.89 11.24
N LEU A 95 1.33 0.99 10.53
CA LEU A 95 1.35 1.27 9.11
C LEU A 95 0.78 0.05 8.34
N SER A 96 -0.48 0.13 7.97
CA SER A 96 -1.26 -0.97 7.38
C SER A 96 -1.35 -0.87 5.87
N THR A 97 -1.37 -2.01 5.18
CA THR A 97 -1.61 -2.04 3.73
C THR A 97 -3.05 -1.66 3.40
N VAL A 98 -3.22 -0.83 2.37
CA VAL A 98 -4.52 -0.44 1.83
C VAL A 98 -4.95 -1.49 0.78
N GLY A 99 -5.66 -2.49 1.25
CA GLY A 99 -5.86 -3.72 0.51
C GLY A 99 -4.57 -4.55 0.43
N ARG A 100 -4.56 -5.53 -0.45
CA ARG A 100 -3.41 -6.41 -0.62
C ARG A 100 -3.14 -6.67 -2.09
N LEU A 101 -1.90 -7.00 -2.40
CA LEU A 101 -1.48 -7.67 -3.62
C LEU A 101 -1.02 -9.08 -3.24
N ASP A 102 -1.30 -10.05 -4.09
CA ASP A 102 -0.81 -11.40 -3.92
C ASP A 102 0.72 -11.42 -3.97
N ARG A 103 1.33 -12.47 -3.46
CA ARG A 103 2.79 -12.61 -3.43
C ARG A 103 3.40 -12.42 -4.82
N GLU A 104 2.83 -13.04 -5.84
CA GLU A 104 3.33 -13.01 -7.23
C GLU A 104 2.76 -11.84 -8.05
N THR A 105 2.10 -10.89 -7.41
CA THR A 105 1.60 -9.68 -8.05
C THR A 105 2.50 -8.51 -7.69
N SER A 106 2.97 -7.76 -8.68
CA SER A 106 3.76 -6.54 -8.49
C SER A 106 2.91 -5.27 -8.62
N GLY A 107 3.52 -4.12 -8.38
CA GLY A 107 2.95 -2.82 -8.68
C GLY A 107 2.58 -1.98 -7.48
N LEU A 108 1.71 -1.00 -7.70
CA LEU A 108 1.34 0.01 -6.71
C LEU A 108 0.63 -0.58 -5.50
N LEU A 109 1.26 -0.50 -4.34
CA LEU A 109 0.69 -0.82 -3.04
C LEU A 109 0.69 0.42 -2.16
N LEU A 110 -0.46 0.78 -1.61
CA LEU A 110 -0.57 1.88 -0.67
C LEU A 110 -0.51 1.34 0.77
N LEU A 111 0.14 2.08 1.66
CA LEU A 111 0.12 1.82 3.10
C LEU A 111 -0.21 3.12 3.84
N THR A 112 -0.90 3.01 4.97
CA THR A 112 -1.18 4.16 5.82
C THR A 112 -1.36 3.76 7.29
N ASP A 113 -1.01 4.66 8.20
CA ASP A 113 -1.35 4.57 9.63
C ASP A 113 -2.60 5.41 9.98
N ASP A 114 -3.23 6.06 8.98
CA ASP A 114 -4.54 6.71 9.11
C ASP A 114 -5.67 5.70 8.85
N GLY A 115 -6.31 5.23 9.92
CA GLY A 115 -7.43 4.28 9.82
C GLY A 115 -8.66 4.84 9.11
N GLY A 116 -8.89 6.15 9.14
CA GLY A 116 -9.99 6.81 8.42
C GLY A 116 -9.76 6.77 6.91
N LEU A 117 -8.55 7.12 6.48
CA LEU A 117 -8.14 7.03 5.08
C LEU A 117 -8.15 5.59 4.58
N LEU A 118 -7.60 4.65 5.37
CA LEU A 118 -7.63 3.22 5.06
C LEU A 118 -9.06 2.76 4.76
N HIS A 119 -9.98 3.01 5.69
CA HIS A 119 -11.39 2.62 5.54
C HIS A 119 -12.04 3.28 4.32
N ARG A 120 -11.77 4.55 4.06
CA ARG A 120 -12.30 5.28 2.89
C ARG A 120 -11.87 4.65 1.57
N ILE A 121 -10.61 4.18 1.47
CA ILE A 121 -10.07 3.58 0.22
C ILE A 121 -10.59 2.15 0.02
N ILE A 122 -10.58 1.30 1.07
CA ILE A 122 -10.95 -0.12 0.93
C ILE A 122 -12.46 -0.36 0.94
N SER A 123 -13.27 0.63 1.31
CA SER A 123 -14.72 0.49 1.37
C SER A 123 -15.29 0.07 0.02
N PRO A 124 -16.16 -0.94 -0.04
CA PRO A 124 -16.86 -1.32 -1.27
C PRO A 124 -17.66 -0.16 -1.90
N LYS A 125 -18.01 0.85 -1.09
CA LYS A 125 -18.72 2.06 -1.55
C LYS A 125 -17.83 3.03 -2.29
N SER A 126 -16.52 3.00 -2.09
CA SER A 126 -15.57 3.93 -2.74
C SER A 126 -15.45 3.66 -4.23
N LYS A 127 -15.61 2.39 -4.65
CA LYS A 127 -15.50 1.93 -6.05
C LYS A 127 -14.25 2.46 -6.77
N LEU A 128 -13.19 2.78 -6.03
CA LEU A 128 -11.95 3.28 -6.62
C LEU A 128 -11.42 2.27 -7.65
N PRO A 129 -11.22 2.71 -8.90
CA PRO A 129 -10.70 1.85 -9.95
C PRO A 129 -9.30 1.35 -9.60
N LYS A 130 -9.02 0.12 -9.94
CA LYS A 130 -7.69 -0.51 -9.85
C LYS A 130 -7.35 -1.02 -11.23
N VAL A 131 -6.26 -0.51 -11.79
CA VAL A 131 -5.81 -0.87 -13.13
C VAL A 131 -4.70 -1.90 -13.02
N TYR A 132 -4.88 -2.99 -13.75
CA TYR A 132 -3.93 -4.10 -13.80
C TYR A 132 -3.44 -4.32 -15.22
N GLU A 133 -2.14 -4.46 -15.39
CA GLU A 133 -1.50 -4.98 -16.59
C GLU A 133 -1.36 -6.49 -16.41
N VAL A 134 -1.87 -7.25 -17.37
CA VAL A 134 -2.01 -8.70 -17.30
C VAL A 134 -1.26 -9.34 -18.45
N GLU A 135 -0.38 -10.29 -18.15
CA GLU A 135 0.22 -11.20 -19.11
C GLU A 135 -0.38 -12.60 -18.95
N LEU A 136 -0.80 -13.20 -20.05
CA LEU A 136 -1.51 -14.46 -20.10
C LEU A 136 -0.66 -15.58 -20.72
N SER A 137 -0.94 -16.82 -20.31
CA SER A 137 -0.29 -18.01 -20.85
C SER A 137 -0.71 -18.30 -22.29
N ASP A 138 -1.98 -18.10 -22.60
CA ASP A 138 -2.60 -18.38 -23.88
C ASP A 138 -3.19 -17.10 -24.47
N ASP A 139 -3.49 -17.13 -25.75
CA ASP A 139 -4.08 -16.00 -26.46
C ASP A 139 -5.48 -15.68 -25.90
N LEU A 140 -5.78 -14.38 -25.81
CA LEU A 140 -7.09 -13.87 -25.40
C LEU A 140 -8.16 -14.37 -26.37
N ARG A 141 -9.31 -14.72 -25.80
CA ARG A 141 -10.50 -15.09 -26.56
C ARG A 141 -11.33 -13.85 -26.87
N SER A 142 -12.13 -13.95 -27.91
CA SER A 142 -12.92 -12.80 -28.35
C SER A 142 -14.10 -12.46 -27.45
N ASP A 143 -14.51 -13.36 -26.54
CA ASP A 143 -15.69 -13.25 -25.69
C ASP A 143 -15.39 -12.68 -24.28
N GLU A 144 -14.10 -12.62 -23.87
CA GLU A 144 -13.70 -12.19 -22.53
C GLU A 144 -14.06 -10.73 -22.23
N VAL A 145 -13.89 -9.85 -23.21
CA VAL A 145 -14.24 -8.42 -23.09
C VAL A 145 -15.72 -8.25 -22.74
N ALA A 146 -16.59 -8.89 -23.52
CA ALA A 146 -18.03 -8.82 -23.30
C ALA A 146 -18.45 -9.49 -21.98
N LEU A 147 -17.85 -10.64 -21.65
CA LEU A 147 -18.14 -11.37 -20.42
C LEU A 147 -17.76 -10.55 -19.17
N PHE A 148 -16.58 -9.95 -19.14
CA PHE A 148 -16.14 -9.16 -17.98
C PHE A 148 -16.93 -7.87 -17.83
N ALA A 149 -17.31 -7.24 -18.95
CA ALA A 149 -18.15 -6.03 -18.93
C ALA A 149 -19.60 -6.31 -18.53
N SER A 150 -20.08 -7.55 -18.67
CA SER A 150 -21.48 -7.91 -18.41
C SER A 150 -21.90 -7.81 -16.94
N GLY A 151 -20.94 -7.95 -15.99
CA GLY A 151 -21.24 -8.06 -14.57
C GLY A 151 -22.01 -9.34 -14.19
N THR A 152 -22.00 -10.36 -15.03
CA THR A 152 -22.69 -11.64 -14.80
C THR A 152 -21.74 -12.77 -14.40
N LEU A 153 -20.42 -12.55 -14.52
CA LEU A 153 -19.44 -13.58 -14.20
C LEU A 153 -19.51 -13.97 -12.72
N MET A 154 -19.81 -15.24 -12.48
CA MET A 154 -19.86 -15.84 -11.16
C MET A 154 -18.59 -16.67 -10.97
N LEU A 155 -17.76 -16.32 -9.97
CA LEU A 155 -16.62 -17.12 -9.61
C LEU A 155 -17.00 -18.22 -8.62
N GLU A 156 -16.29 -19.32 -8.68
CA GLU A 156 -16.48 -20.43 -7.73
C GLU A 156 -16.35 -19.93 -6.27
N SER A 157 -17.21 -20.41 -5.39
CA SER A 157 -17.32 -20.04 -3.98
C SER A 157 -17.78 -18.60 -3.69
N GLU A 158 -18.12 -17.80 -4.71
CA GLU A 158 -18.74 -16.50 -4.53
C GLU A 158 -20.27 -16.61 -4.45
N LYS A 159 -20.90 -15.70 -3.70
CA LYS A 159 -22.36 -15.66 -3.53
C LYS A 159 -23.06 -14.70 -4.50
N THR A 160 -22.31 -13.83 -5.11
CA THR A 160 -22.80 -12.79 -6.03
C THR A 160 -21.86 -12.69 -7.23
N PRO A 161 -22.39 -12.34 -8.41
CA PRO A 161 -21.53 -12.09 -9.56
C PRO A 161 -20.54 -10.96 -9.30
N LEU A 162 -19.50 -10.88 -10.11
CA LEU A 162 -18.55 -9.79 -10.10
C LEU A 162 -19.20 -8.50 -10.59
N LEU A 163 -18.69 -7.37 -10.14
CA LEU A 163 -19.02 -6.09 -10.79
C LEU A 163 -18.50 -6.07 -12.24
N PRO A 164 -19.15 -5.31 -13.15
CA PRO A 164 -18.61 -5.08 -14.47
C PRO A 164 -17.14 -4.61 -14.40
N ALA A 165 -16.32 -5.15 -15.29
CA ALA A 165 -14.91 -4.83 -15.41
C ALA A 165 -14.59 -4.48 -16.87
N GLU A 166 -13.69 -3.50 -17.06
CA GLU A 166 -13.26 -3.06 -18.39
C GLU A 166 -11.98 -3.81 -18.77
N LEU A 167 -12.03 -4.57 -19.87
CA LEU A 167 -10.87 -5.26 -20.41
C LEU A 167 -10.48 -4.62 -21.74
N GLU A 168 -9.29 -4.03 -21.77
CA GLU A 168 -8.64 -3.54 -22.99
C GLU A 168 -7.61 -4.57 -23.45
N VAL A 169 -7.78 -5.08 -24.67
CA VAL A 169 -6.83 -6.02 -25.28
C VAL A 169 -5.70 -5.22 -25.90
N LEU A 170 -4.47 -5.43 -25.45
CA LEU A 170 -3.29 -4.73 -25.98
C LEU A 170 -2.65 -5.55 -27.12
N ASP A 171 -2.58 -6.85 -26.96
CA ASP A 171 -2.19 -7.82 -27.99
C ASP A 171 -2.75 -9.22 -27.66
N ALA A 172 -2.27 -10.26 -28.31
CA ALA A 172 -2.80 -11.62 -28.13
C ALA A 172 -2.75 -12.13 -26.68
N ARG A 173 -1.77 -11.72 -25.89
CA ARG A 173 -1.53 -12.22 -24.52
C ARG A 173 -1.42 -11.12 -23.47
N HIS A 174 -1.50 -9.86 -23.85
CA HIS A 174 -1.44 -8.75 -22.93
C HIS A 174 -2.74 -7.97 -22.94
N ALA A 175 -3.22 -7.66 -21.73
CA ALA A 175 -4.42 -6.89 -21.53
C ALA A 175 -4.28 -5.92 -20.37
N ARG A 176 -5.09 -4.86 -20.38
CA ARG A 176 -5.32 -3.98 -19.25
C ARG A 176 -6.71 -4.21 -18.70
N LEU A 177 -6.79 -4.49 -17.39
CA LEU A 177 -8.05 -4.76 -16.71
C LEU A 177 -8.31 -3.72 -15.63
N VAL A 178 -9.49 -3.08 -15.67
CA VAL A 178 -9.95 -2.13 -14.66
C VAL A 178 -11.02 -2.77 -13.78
N LEU A 179 -10.77 -2.82 -12.46
CA LEU A 179 -11.68 -3.36 -11.46
C LEU A 179 -12.14 -2.26 -10.50
N HIS A 180 -13.43 -2.27 -10.14
CA HIS A 180 -14.05 -1.40 -9.13
C HIS A 180 -14.29 -2.10 -7.78
N GLU A 181 -13.84 -3.33 -7.62
CA GLU A 181 -13.89 -4.15 -6.40
C GLU A 181 -12.55 -4.86 -6.18
N GLY A 182 -12.43 -5.71 -5.17
CA GLY A 182 -11.23 -6.49 -4.91
C GLY A 182 -11.55 -7.75 -4.12
N ARG A 183 -11.88 -8.84 -4.84
CA ARG A 183 -12.06 -10.16 -4.22
C ARG A 183 -10.75 -10.94 -4.20
N TYR A 184 -10.74 -12.00 -3.43
CA TYR A 184 -9.58 -12.88 -3.31
C TYR A 184 -9.13 -13.40 -4.67
N HIS A 185 -7.89 -13.14 -5.08
CA HIS A 185 -7.26 -13.52 -6.35
C HIS A 185 -8.12 -13.20 -7.59
N GLN A 186 -8.89 -12.09 -7.56
CA GLN A 186 -9.98 -11.83 -8.50
C GLN A 186 -9.51 -11.90 -9.96
N VAL A 187 -8.46 -11.18 -10.35
CA VAL A 187 -7.98 -11.17 -11.74
C VAL A 187 -7.60 -12.57 -12.21
N ARG A 188 -6.83 -13.30 -11.41
CA ARG A 188 -6.40 -14.67 -11.75
C ARG A 188 -7.59 -15.62 -11.91
N ARG A 189 -8.60 -15.51 -11.04
CA ARG A 189 -9.81 -16.33 -11.08
C ARG A 189 -10.71 -15.96 -12.26
N MET A 190 -10.78 -14.69 -12.66
CA MET A 190 -11.53 -14.25 -13.84
C MET A 190 -11.01 -14.91 -15.11
N PHE A 191 -9.70 -14.86 -15.35
CA PHE A 191 -9.09 -15.50 -16.50
C PHE A 191 -9.12 -17.03 -16.42
N ALA A 192 -8.99 -17.61 -15.22
CA ALA A 192 -9.17 -19.06 -15.04
C ALA A 192 -10.58 -19.52 -15.40
N ALA A 193 -11.60 -18.72 -15.13
CA ALA A 193 -13.00 -19.03 -15.49
C ALA A 193 -13.23 -19.01 -17.01
N THR A 194 -12.37 -18.36 -17.80
CA THR A 194 -12.37 -18.39 -19.27
C THR A 194 -11.38 -19.43 -19.83
N GLY A 195 -10.73 -20.22 -18.97
CA GLY A 195 -9.79 -21.27 -19.38
C GLY A 195 -8.39 -20.79 -19.68
N ASN A 196 -8.03 -19.56 -19.27
CA ASN A 196 -6.71 -18.98 -19.43
C ASN A 196 -6.00 -18.81 -18.07
N HIS A 197 -4.69 -18.57 -18.06
CA HIS A 197 -3.90 -18.37 -16.85
C HIS A 197 -3.08 -17.09 -16.91
N VAL A 198 -3.08 -16.37 -15.78
CA VAL A 198 -2.28 -15.16 -15.62
C VAL A 198 -0.86 -15.54 -15.25
N GLN A 199 0.10 -15.28 -16.15
CA GLN A 199 1.54 -15.46 -15.95
C GLN A 199 2.12 -14.35 -15.10
N ALA A 200 1.94 -13.09 -15.51
CA ALA A 200 2.36 -11.93 -14.75
C ALA A 200 1.17 -11.00 -14.50
N LEU A 201 1.18 -10.38 -13.32
CA LEU A 201 0.15 -9.42 -12.90
C LEU A 201 0.81 -8.23 -12.23
N HIS A 202 0.52 -7.04 -12.76
CA HIS A 202 1.06 -5.80 -12.25
C HIS A 202 -0.06 -4.79 -12.01
N ARG A 203 -0.18 -4.24 -10.81
CA ARG A 203 -1.15 -3.16 -10.56
C ARG A 203 -0.50 -1.80 -10.81
N SER A 204 -0.82 -1.19 -11.94
CA SER A 204 -0.24 0.10 -12.36
C SER A 204 -0.89 1.31 -11.68
N ARG A 205 -2.19 1.21 -11.27
CA ARG A 205 -2.94 2.37 -10.74
C ARG A 205 -3.98 1.99 -9.69
N VAL A 206 -4.22 2.91 -8.76
CA VAL A 206 -5.35 2.90 -7.80
C VAL A 206 -5.97 4.29 -7.78
N GLY A 207 -7.26 4.42 -8.12
CA GLY A 207 -7.86 5.72 -8.38
C GLY A 207 -7.10 6.46 -9.48
N GLY A 208 -6.83 7.73 -9.28
CA GLY A 208 -5.97 8.51 -10.17
C GLY A 208 -4.46 8.36 -9.91
N LEU A 209 -4.07 7.63 -8.85
CA LEU A 209 -2.66 7.53 -8.45
C LEU A 209 -1.96 6.36 -9.12
N ASP A 210 -0.81 6.61 -9.73
CA ASP A 210 0.09 5.63 -10.34
C ASP A 210 1.47 5.60 -9.65
N LEU A 211 2.40 4.86 -10.23
CA LEU A 211 3.75 4.71 -9.68
C LEU A 211 4.64 5.94 -9.87
N GLN A 212 4.34 6.84 -10.82
CA GLN A 212 5.08 8.08 -11.09
C GLN A 212 6.61 7.89 -11.23
N GLY A 213 7.03 6.81 -11.91
CA GLY A 213 8.44 6.49 -12.08
C GLY A 213 9.15 5.93 -10.84
N LEU A 214 8.39 5.53 -9.80
CA LEU A 214 8.94 4.86 -8.62
C LEU A 214 9.48 3.49 -9.01
N ASP A 215 10.76 3.26 -8.82
CA ASP A 215 11.42 2.00 -9.14
C ASP A 215 10.90 0.83 -8.27
N GLU A 216 11.01 -0.38 -8.76
CA GLU A 216 10.58 -1.58 -8.05
C GLU A 216 11.33 -1.74 -6.71
N GLY A 217 10.59 -1.99 -5.65
CA GLY A 217 11.10 -2.06 -4.28
C GLY A 217 11.23 -0.70 -3.59
N GLN A 218 11.09 0.40 -4.31
CA GLN A 218 11.14 1.74 -3.73
C GLN A 218 9.76 2.20 -3.23
N TRP A 219 9.80 3.14 -2.31
CA TRP A 219 8.60 3.76 -1.75
C TRP A 219 8.78 5.29 -1.65
N ARG A 220 7.67 6.01 -1.61
CA ARG A 220 7.63 7.44 -1.32
C ARG A 220 6.46 7.81 -0.43
N GLN A 221 6.60 8.87 0.33
CA GLN A 221 5.47 9.45 1.06
C GLN A 221 4.48 10.08 0.08
N LEU A 222 3.19 9.92 0.38
CA LEU A 222 2.12 10.60 -0.34
C LEU A 222 1.91 12.00 0.22
N THR A 223 1.78 12.97 -0.68
CA THR A 223 1.42 14.35 -0.38
C THR A 223 -0.09 14.52 -0.33
N SER A 224 -0.57 15.68 0.12
CA SER A 224 -2.00 16.04 0.02
C SER A 224 -2.50 16.00 -1.43
N THR A 225 -1.69 16.48 -2.38
CA THR A 225 -2.00 16.43 -3.82
C THR A 225 -2.15 14.99 -4.33
N ASP A 226 -1.30 14.06 -3.87
CA ASP A 226 -1.44 12.64 -4.21
C ASP A 226 -2.76 12.07 -3.68
N LEU A 227 -3.14 12.43 -2.45
CA LEU A 227 -4.40 11.99 -1.87
C LEU A 227 -5.62 12.57 -2.59
N ASP A 228 -5.54 13.81 -3.05
CA ASP A 228 -6.58 14.41 -3.89
C ASP A 228 -6.67 13.68 -5.23
N THR A 229 -5.53 13.39 -5.87
CA THR A 229 -5.44 12.62 -7.12
C THR A 229 -5.99 11.20 -6.97
N LEU A 230 -5.73 10.54 -5.83
CA LEU A 230 -6.25 9.19 -5.55
C LEU A 230 -7.79 9.13 -5.64
N PHE A 231 -8.47 10.19 -5.23
CA PHE A 231 -9.94 10.27 -5.22
C PHE A 231 -10.52 11.09 -6.39
N ALA A 232 -9.68 11.58 -7.30
CA ALA A 232 -10.16 12.24 -8.51
C ALA A 232 -10.98 11.27 -9.37
N PRO A 233 -12.05 11.76 -10.04
CA PRO A 233 -12.92 10.94 -10.88
C PRO A 233 -12.19 10.42 -12.12
#